data_88a7750071cd2aa5c8bc12705e3213fa
#
_entry.id   88a7750071cd2aa5c8bc12705e3213fa
#
_cell.length_a   1.000
_cell.length_b   1.000
_cell.length_c   1.000
_cell.angle_alpha   90.00
_cell.angle_beta   90.00
_cell.angle_gamma   90.00
#
_symmetry.space_group_name_H-M   'P 1'
#
loop_
_entity.id
_entity.type
_entity.pdbx_description
1 polymer ?
#
loop_
_entity_poly.entity_id
_entity_poly.type
_entity_poly.pdbx_seq_one_letter_code
_entity_poly.pdbx_strand_id
1 'polypeptide(L)'
;MRPLLAVLAAALTLAAPAHAVERVIVAFGDSLTAGLGVTPEDSYPARLQAKLRADGYAYRVVNAGASGDTTAGGLRRVDWALKNKPDIVIVALGANDGLRGQDLASVRANLDAIVARFQKAGARVLVAGMEVPPNYGARYAADFRRRYAEVARKRGAAFMPFLLDGVAGTPRLNQPDGIHPTAEGYRVVVDHLWPYVSPLLKR
;
A
#
# COMPACT_ATOMS: atom_id res chain seq x y z
N MET A 1 10.41 68.21 -37.80
CA MET A 1 10.70 66.79 -37.78
C MET A 1 10.59 66.34 -36.31
N ARG A 2 9.54 65.57 -35.95
CA ARG A 2 9.32 65.06 -34.59
C ARG A 2 9.67 63.53 -34.61
N PRO A 3 10.46 62.99 -33.69
CA PRO A 3 10.73 61.57 -33.66
C PRO A 3 9.55 60.84 -33.01
N LEU A 4 9.03 59.78 -33.66
CA LEU A 4 8.13 58.79 -33.08
C LEU A 4 8.90 57.89 -32.12
N LEU A 5 8.54 57.92 -30.85
CA LEU A 5 9.00 56.90 -29.88
C LEU A 5 8.06 55.66 -30.01
N ALA A 6 8.62 54.57 -30.50
CA ALA A 6 7.93 53.28 -30.49
C ALA A 6 8.06 52.65 -29.10
N VAL A 7 6.95 52.50 -28.39
CA VAL A 7 6.91 51.77 -27.12
C VAL A 7 6.74 50.29 -27.42
N LEU A 8 7.77 49.52 -27.14
CA LEU A 8 7.73 48.07 -27.25
C LEU A 8 7.07 47.49 -25.95
N ALA A 9 5.82 47.05 -26.06
CA ALA A 9 5.15 46.36 -24.97
C ALA A 9 5.60 44.89 -24.92
N ALA A 10 6.43 44.53 -23.94
CA ALA A 10 6.79 43.16 -23.68
C ALA A 10 5.62 42.44 -23.01
N ALA A 11 4.96 41.55 -23.73
CA ALA A 11 3.92 40.68 -23.17
C ALA A 11 4.59 39.60 -22.30
N LEU A 12 4.46 39.73 -20.98
CA LEU A 12 4.84 38.69 -20.01
C LEU A 12 3.80 37.58 -20.06
N THR A 13 4.09 36.48 -20.76
CA THR A 13 3.25 35.29 -20.72
C THR A 13 3.48 34.58 -19.40
N LEU A 14 2.56 34.76 -18.44
CA LEU A 14 2.48 33.93 -17.23
C LEU A 14 2.10 32.51 -17.66
N ALA A 15 3.08 31.61 -17.72
CA ALA A 15 2.82 30.18 -17.86
C ALA A 15 2.06 29.72 -16.61
N ALA A 16 0.80 29.32 -16.78
CA ALA A 16 0.02 28.68 -15.72
C ALA A 16 0.77 27.41 -15.26
N PRO A 17 0.88 27.16 -13.94
CA PRO A 17 1.52 25.94 -13.46
C PRO A 17 0.75 24.75 -14.04
N ALA A 18 1.45 23.90 -14.80
CA ALA A 18 0.89 22.62 -15.23
C ALA A 18 0.47 21.85 -13.96
N HIS A 19 -0.82 21.64 -13.77
CA HIS A 19 -1.32 20.81 -12.69
C HIS A 19 -0.76 19.41 -12.96
N ALA A 20 0.27 19.01 -12.19
CA ALA A 20 0.76 17.64 -12.23
C ALA A 20 -0.43 16.72 -11.93
N VAL A 21 -0.73 15.79 -12.83
CA VAL A 21 -1.81 14.81 -12.62
C VAL A 21 -1.47 14.06 -11.33
N GLU A 22 -2.32 14.22 -10.33
CA GLU A 22 -2.13 13.58 -9.03
C GLU A 22 -2.18 12.05 -9.21
N ARG A 23 -1.05 11.39 -8.96
CA ARG A 23 -0.94 9.94 -9.04
C ARG A 23 -1.59 9.27 -7.83
N VAL A 24 -2.03 8.03 -8.01
CA VAL A 24 -2.78 7.33 -6.97
C VAL A 24 -2.05 6.09 -6.49
N ILE A 25 -1.90 5.99 -5.16
CA ILE A 25 -1.53 4.75 -4.47
C ILE A 25 -2.79 4.20 -3.82
N VAL A 26 -3.17 2.96 -4.13
CA VAL A 26 -4.22 2.25 -3.40
C VAL A 26 -3.59 1.31 -2.38
N ALA A 27 -3.85 1.55 -1.11
CA ALA A 27 -3.53 0.62 -0.03
C ALA A 27 -4.69 -0.39 0.08
N PHE A 28 -4.49 -1.59 -0.46
CA PHE A 28 -5.50 -2.63 -0.60
C PHE A 28 -5.25 -3.75 0.41
N GLY A 29 -6.10 -3.85 1.44
CA GLY A 29 -5.84 -4.75 2.55
C GLY A 29 -7.04 -5.00 3.46
N ASP A 30 -6.77 -5.53 4.62
CA ASP A 30 -7.75 -5.86 5.67
C ASP A 30 -7.80 -4.80 6.79
N SER A 31 -7.98 -5.24 8.05
CA SER A 31 -8.01 -4.35 9.23
C SER A 31 -6.69 -3.62 9.47
N LEU A 32 -5.55 -4.21 9.10
CA LEU A 32 -4.24 -3.57 9.21
C LEU A 32 -4.15 -2.35 8.28
N THR A 33 -4.78 -2.43 7.12
CA THR A 33 -4.85 -1.32 6.17
C THR A 33 -5.93 -0.31 6.56
N ALA A 34 -7.09 -0.79 7.03
CA ALA A 34 -8.19 0.07 7.47
C ALA A 34 -7.79 0.97 8.65
N GLY A 35 -6.83 0.53 9.47
CA GLY A 35 -6.44 1.24 10.70
C GLY A 35 -7.36 0.92 11.87
N LEU A 36 -7.74 -0.37 12.01
CA LEU A 36 -8.62 -0.79 13.09
C LEU A 36 -8.04 -0.41 14.46
N GLY A 37 -8.85 0.27 15.28
CA GLY A 37 -8.51 0.65 16.66
C GLY A 37 -7.62 1.89 16.81
N VAL A 38 -7.28 2.58 15.71
CA VAL A 38 -6.62 3.89 15.73
C VAL A 38 -7.46 4.93 15.00
N THR A 39 -7.11 6.22 15.13
CA THR A 39 -7.75 7.27 14.34
C THR A 39 -7.43 7.11 12.85
N PRO A 40 -8.26 7.61 11.93
CA PRO A 40 -7.98 7.54 10.48
C PRO A 40 -6.60 8.08 10.11
N GLU A 41 -6.16 9.16 10.77
CA GLU A 41 -4.89 9.84 10.55
C GLU A 41 -3.69 8.99 10.99
N ASP A 42 -3.91 8.09 11.93
CA ASP A 42 -2.88 7.20 12.48
C ASP A 42 -2.71 5.90 11.68
N SER A 43 -3.63 5.58 10.77
CA SER A 43 -3.50 4.43 9.89
C SER A 43 -2.26 4.53 8.99
N TYR A 44 -1.66 3.39 8.59
CA TYR A 44 -0.48 3.46 7.74
C TYR A 44 -0.72 4.14 6.38
N PRO A 45 -1.90 4.04 5.73
CA PRO A 45 -2.14 4.77 4.49
C PRO A 45 -2.12 6.29 4.67
N ALA A 46 -2.70 6.81 5.77
CA ALA A 46 -2.68 8.23 6.07
C ALA A 46 -1.27 8.73 6.43
N ARG A 47 -0.51 7.96 7.20
CA ARG A 47 0.88 8.27 7.51
C ARG A 47 1.79 8.20 6.29
N LEU A 48 1.57 7.25 5.38
CA LEU A 48 2.26 7.19 4.09
C LEU A 48 1.93 8.42 3.24
N GLN A 49 0.66 8.87 3.24
CA GLN A 49 0.27 10.11 2.57
C GLN A 49 1.02 11.33 3.13
N ALA A 50 1.15 11.44 4.46
CA ALA A 50 1.89 12.52 5.11
C ALA A 50 3.37 12.50 4.72
N LYS A 51 3.99 11.30 4.72
CA LYS A 51 5.39 11.12 4.32
C LYS A 51 5.62 11.48 2.85
N LEU A 52 4.75 11.04 1.94
CA LEU A 52 4.85 11.39 0.51
C LEU A 52 4.82 12.90 0.29
N ARG A 53 3.92 13.62 1.00
CA ARG A 53 3.83 15.08 0.92
C ARG A 53 5.08 15.76 1.46
N ALA A 54 5.59 15.30 2.60
CA ALA A 54 6.80 15.85 3.22
C ALA A 54 8.03 15.67 2.29
N ASP A 55 8.11 14.56 1.56
CA ASP A 55 9.20 14.24 0.64
C ASP A 55 8.96 14.79 -0.80
N GLY A 56 7.90 15.61 -1.00
CA GLY A 56 7.62 16.33 -2.25
C GLY A 56 7.02 15.48 -3.38
N TYR A 57 6.42 14.33 -3.07
CA TYR A 57 5.77 13.48 -4.06
C TYR A 57 4.28 13.83 -4.24
N ALA A 58 3.85 14.04 -5.47
CA ALA A 58 2.45 14.33 -5.83
C ALA A 58 1.63 13.03 -5.99
N TYR A 59 1.40 12.35 -4.87
CA TYR A 59 0.58 11.14 -4.81
C TYR A 59 -0.56 11.31 -3.80
N ARG A 60 -1.72 10.76 -4.14
CA ARG A 60 -2.84 10.56 -3.23
C ARG A 60 -2.89 9.08 -2.80
N VAL A 61 -2.96 8.82 -1.50
CA VAL A 61 -3.11 7.47 -0.96
C VAL A 61 -4.58 7.23 -0.65
N VAL A 62 -5.13 6.18 -1.25
CA VAL A 62 -6.50 5.71 -0.99
C VAL A 62 -6.44 4.53 -0.03
N ASN A 63 -7.06 4.67 1.13
CA ASN A 63 -7.25 3.55 2.04
C ASN A 63 -8.40 2.67 1.52
N ALA A 64 -8.05 1.48 1.04
CA ALA A 64 -8.96 0.45 0.57
C ALA A 64 -8.89 -0.80 1.47
N GLY A 65 -8.72 -0.58 2.78
CA GLY A 65 -8.79 -1.62 3.82
C GLY A 65 -10.22 -2.01 4.14
N ALA A 66 -10.45 -3.30 4.38
CA ALA A 66 -11.74 -3.83 4.83
C ALA A 66 -11.50 -4.83 5.97
N SER A 67 -11.84 -4.43 7.20
CA SER A 67 -11.59 -5.25 8.41
C SER A 67 -12.23 -6.64 8.28
N GLY A 68 -11.45 -7.67 8.64
CA GLY A 68 -11.86 -9.07 8.56
C GLY A 68 -11.76 -9.69 7.15
N ASP A 69 -11.33 -8.91 6.15
CA ASP A 69 -11.26 -9.39 4.77
C ASP A 69 -10.18 -10.48 4.59
N THR A 70 -10.46 -11.41 3.71
CA THR A 70 -9.56 -12.49 3.30
C THR A 70 -9.06 -12.25 1.89
N THR A 71 -8.12 -13.07 1.42
CA THR A 71 -7.69 -13.02 0.00
C THR A 71 -8.86 -13.27 -0.96
N ALA A 72 -9.79 -14.16 -0.61
CA ALA A 72 -11.02 -14.39 -1.38
C ALA A 72 -11.95 -13.16 -1.39
N GLY A 73 -12.11 -12.49 -0.23
CA GLY A 73 -12.87 -11.25 -0.12
C GLY A 73 -12.25 -10.14 -0.95
N GLY A 74 -10.94 -9.94 -0.82
CA GLY A 74 -10.19 -8.98 -1.61
C GLY A 74 -10.33 -9.21 -3.11
N LEU A 75 -10.24 -10.47 -3.57
CA LEU A 75 -10.40 -10.79 -4.99
C LEU A 75 -11.76 -10.33 -5.55
N ARG A 76 -12.85 -10.45 -4.77
CA ARG A 76 -14.19 -10.00 -5.20
C ARG A 76 -14.31 -8.48 -5.34
N ARG A 77 -13.50 -7.69 -4.62
CA ARG A 77 -13.58 -6.20 -4.65
C ARG A 77 -12.45 -5.51 -5.40
N VAL A 78 -11.61 -6.23 -6.14
CA VAL A 78 -10.55 -5.63 -6.96
C VAL A 78 -11.09 -4.58 -7.92
N ASP A 79 -12.23 -4.84 -8.58
CA ASP A 79 -12.82 -3.91 -9.55
C ASP A 79 -13.31 -2.61 -8.89
N TRP A 80 -13.76 -2.67 -7.65
CA TRP A 80 -14.07 -1.48 -6.87
C TRP A 80 -12.80 -0.65 -6.61
N ALA A 81 -11.70 -1.28 -6.22
CA ALA A 81 -10.43 -0.61 -5.98
C ALA A 81 -9.86 0.02 -7.27
N LEU A 82 -10.01 -0.65 -8.41
CA LEU A 82 -9.58 -0.18 -9.73
C LEU A 82 -10.29 1.10 -10.20
N LYS A 83 -11.48 1.42 -9.67
CA LYS A 83 -12.16 2.71 -9.97
C LYS A 83 -11.32 3.92 -9.58
N ASN A 84 -10.38 3.77 -8.65
CA ASN A 84 -9.43 4.83 -8.26
C ASN A 84 -8.30 5.04 -9.29
N LYS A 85 -8.21 4.24 -10.35
CA LYS A 85 -7.16 4.29 -11.39
C LYS A 85 -5.76 4.33 -10.77
N PRO A 86 -5.35 3.31 -9.97
CA PRO A 86 -4.10 3.33 -9.24
C PRO A 86 -2.88 3.27 -10.15
N ASP A 87 -1.86 4.09 -9.87
CA ASP A 87 -0.50 3.96 -10.42
C ASP A 87 0.30 2.91 -9.65
N ILE A 88 0.02 2.80 -8.34
CA ILE A 88 0.66 1.84 -7.43
C ILE A 88 -0.42 1.21 -6.56
N VAL A 89 -0.28 -0.09 -6.30
CA VAL A 89 -1.12 -0.80 -5.33
C VAL A 89 -0.23 -1.52 -4.32
N ILE A 90 -0.50 -1.29 -3.04
CA ILE A 90 0.08 -2.06 -1.94
C ILE A 90 -0.94 -3.13 -1.58
N VAL A 91 -0.63 -4.40 -1.87
CA VAL A 91 -1.51 -5.54 -1.53
C VAL A 91 -1.06 -6.10 -0.19
N ALA A 92 -1.86 -5.85 0.85
CA ALA A 92 -1.62 -6.24 2.24
C ALA A 92 -2.81 -7.08 2.76
N LEU A 93 -2.95 -8.29 2.22
CA LEU A 93 -4.05 -9.23 2.51
C LEU A 93 -3.54 -10.61 2.86
N GLY A 94 -4.36 -11.37 3.56
CA GLY A 94 -4.13 -12.78 3.86
C GLY A 94 -3.87 -13.07 5.34
N ALA A 95 -3.70 -12.05 6.19
CA ALA A 95 -3.59 -12.26 7.64
C ALA A 95 -4.79 -13.04 8.17
N ASN A 96 -6.00 -12.69 7.77
CA ASN A 96 -7.23 -13.39 8.15
C ASN A 96 -7.31 -14.82 7.61
N ASP A 97 -6.77 -15.07 6.43
CA ASP A 97 -6.66 -16.44 5.88
C ASP A 97 -5.74 -17.28 6.76
N GLY A 98 -4.56 -16.75 7.09
CA GLY A 98 -3.58 -17.40 7.95
C GLY A 98 -4.13 -17.70 9.35
N LEU A 99 -4.76 -16.71 10.00
CA LEU A 99 -5.36 -16.85 11.34
C LEU A 99 -6.53 -17.84 11.36
N ARG A 100 -7.20 -18.06 10.23
CA ARG A 100 -8.30 -19.06 10.11
C ARG A 100 -7.84 -20.40 9.58
N GLY A 101 -6.53 -20.60 9.39
CA GLY A 101 -5.98 -21.87 8.88
C GLY A 101 -6.46 -22.23 7.48
N GLN A 102 -6.72 -21.24 6.62
CA GLN A 102 -7.21 -21.47 5.26
C GLN A 102 -6.19 -22.23 4.40
N ASP A 103 -6.70 -22.92 3.38
CA ASP A 103 -5.84 -23.63 2.42
C ASP A 103 -4.88 -22.68 1.71
N LEU A 104 -3.58 -22.96 1.86
CA LEU A 104 -2.52 -22.09 1.35
C LEU A 104 -2.42 -22.08 -0.19
N ALA A 105 -2.93 -23.09 -0.88
CA ALA A 105 -3.01 -23.09 -2.34
C ALA A 105 -4.05 -22.07 -2.82
N SER A 106 -5.20 -22.01 -2.14
CA SER A 106 -6.25 -21.02 -2.38
C SER A 106 -5.77 -19.60 -2.06
N VAL A 107 -5.09 -19.39 -0.93
CA VAL A 107 -4.50 -18.08 -0.56
C VAL A 107 -3.56 -17.59 -1.67
N ARG A 108 -2.65 -18.46 -2.13
CA ARG A 108 -1.71 -18.14 -3.20
C ARG A 108 -2.43 -17.82 -4.50
N ALA A 109 -3.44 -18.61 -4.88
CA ALA A 109 -4.20 -18.40 -6.12
C ALA A 109 -4.95 -17.06 -6.10
N ASN A 110 -5.57 -16.71 -4.98
CA ASN A 110 -6.28 -15.44 -4.81
C ASN A 110 -5.31 -14.25 -4.88
N LEU A 111 -4.18 -14.30 -4.15
CA LEU A 111 -3.15 -13.25 -4.22
C LEU A 111 -2.60 -13.09 -5.64
N ASP A 112 -2.32 -14.19 -6.33
CA ASP A 112 -1.85 -14.18 -7.72
C ASP A 112 -2.85 -13.50 -8.65
N ALA A 113 -4.14 -13.83 -8.52
CA ALA A 113 -5.21 -13.23 -9.31
C ALA A 113 -5.40 -11.73 -9.00
N ILE A 114 -5.33 -11.32 -7.71
CA ILE A 114 -5.40 -9.92 -7.28
C ILE A 114 -4.27 -9.11 -7.94
N VAL A 115 -3.02 -9.57 -7.79
CA VAL A 115 -1.85 -8.90 -8.35
C VAL A 115 -1.96 -8.80 -9.87
N ALA A 116 -2.34 -9.90 -10.55
CA ALA A 116 -2.53 -9.91 -12.00
C ALA A 116 -3.55 -8.89 -12.48
N ARG A 117 -4.69 -8.73 -11.77
CA ARG A 117 -5.74 -7.78 -12.16
C ARG A 117 -5.28 -6.34 -12.03
N PHE A 118 -4.57 -5.99 -10.96
CA PHE A 118 -3.99 -4.65 -10.79
C PHE A 118 -2.91 -4.37 -11.85
N GLN A 119 -2.02 -5.33 -12.12
CA GLN A 119 -1.00 -5.18 -13.17
C GLN A 119 -1.61 -5.05 -14.57
N LYS A 120 -2.66 -5.82 -14.88
CA LYS A 120 -3.40 -5.71 -16.14
C LYS A 120 -4.00 -4.32 -16.36
N ALA A 121 -4.37 -3.64 -15.27
CA ALA A 121 -4.86 -2.25 -15.31
C ALA A 121 -3.72 -1.21 -15.36
N GLY A 122 -2.45 -1.62 -15.44
CA GLY A 122 -1.28 -0.74 -15.55
C GLY A 122 -0.65 -0.33 -14.22
N ALA A 123 -1.16 -0.81 -13.08
CA ALA A 123 -0.61 -0.47 -11.78
C ALA A 123 0.69 -1.24 -11.49
N ARG A 124 1.67 -0.57 -10.88
CA ARG A 124 2.79 -1.24 -10.21
C ARG A 124 2.32 -1.81 -8.87
N VAL A 125 2.70 -3.02 -8.57
CA VAL A 125 2.22 -3.70 -7.35
C VAL A 125 3.37 -3.97 -6.39
N LEU A 126 3.16 -3.62 -5.13
CA LEU A 126 3.93 -4.09 -3.98
C LEU A 126 3.10 -5.14 -3.24
N VAL A 127 3.63 -6.34 -3.14
CA VAL A 127 3.08 -7.40 -2.29
C VAL A 127 3.70 -7.26 -0.91
N ALA A 128 2.88 -6.91 0.10
CA ALA A 128 3.29 -6.90 1.49
C ALA A 128 2.95 -8.25 2.14
N GLY A 129 3.99 -8.99 2.51
CA GLY A 129 3.87 -10.30 3.13
C GLY A 129 3.25 -10.24 4.52
N MET A 130 2.66 -11.36 4.93
CA MET A 130 2.09 -11.57 6.25
C MET A 130 2.71 -12.80 6.90
N GLU A 131 2.69 -12.80 8.23
CA GLU A 131 3.08 -13.94 9.05
C GLU A 131 1.93 -14.36 9.96
N VAL A 132 1.97 -15.59 10.43
CA VAL A 132 1.08 -16.09 11.49
C VAL A 132 1.86 -16.29 12.77
N PRO A 133 1.21 -16.19 13.95
CA PRO A 133 1.85 -16.45 15.23
C PRO A 133 2.48 -17.85 15.31
N PRO A 134 3.55 -18.05 16.11
CA PRO A 134 4.29 -19.31 16.16
C PRO A 134 3.46 -20.53 16.59
N ASN A 135 2.36 -20.33 17.33
CA ASN A 135 1.45 -21.38 17.78
C ASN A 135 0.68 -22.09 16.64
N TYR A 136 0.72 -21.57 15.41
CA TYR A 136 0.17 -22.24 14.23
C TYR A 136 1.09 -23.36 13.68
N GLY A 137 2.27 -23.55 14.29
CA GLY A 137 3.24 -24.54 13.90
C GLY A 137 4.23 -24.06 12.83
N ALA A 138 5.51 -24.41 13.01
CA ALA A 138 6.61 -23.88 12.19
C ALA A 138 6.44 -24.16 10.69
N ARG A 139 5.95 -25.35 10.33
CA ARG A 139 5.73 -25.75 8.93
C ARG A 139 4.68 -24.85 8.27
N TYR A 140 3.51 -24.70 8.90
CA TYR A 140 2.43 -23.85 8.35
C TYR A 140 2.88 -22.40 8.22
N ALA A 141 3.53 -21.84 9.25
CA ALA A 141 4.05 -20.47 9.24
C ALA A 141 5.05 -20.24 8.10
N ALA A 142 5.99 -21.18 7.90
CA ALA A 142 6.98 -21.10 6.82
C ALA A 142 6.31 -21.20 5.44
N ASP A 143 5.35 -22.11 5.28
CA ASP A 143 4.62 -22.30 4.04
C ASP A 143 3.74 -21.08 3.74
N PHE A 144 3.09 -20.49 4.73
CA PHE A 144 2.29 -19.27 4.59
C PHE A 144 3.12 -18.10 4.08
N ARG A 145 4.25 -17.77 4.74
CA ARG A 145 5.17 -16.70 4.29
C ARG A 145 5.65 -16.90 2.86
N ARG A 146 5.98 -18.14 2.51
CA ARG A 146 6.50 -18.48 1.18
C ARG A 146 5.51 -18.13 0.06
N ARG A 147 4.18 -18.19 0.30
CA ARG A 147 3.16 -17.90 -0.73
C ARG A 147 3.27 -16.47 -1.26
N TYR A 148 3.59 -15.51 -0.42
CA TYR A 148 3.76 -14.11 -0.84
C TYR A 148 4.98 -13.92 -1.74
N ALA A 149 6.13 -14.48 -1.35
CA ALA A 149 7.35 -14.42 -2.16
C ALA A 149 7.17 -15.14 -3.51
N GLU A 150 6.47 -16.28 -3.54
CA GLU A 150 6.14 -17.01 -4.78
C GLU A 150 5.30 -16.15 -5.73
N VAL A 151 4.25 -15.49 -5.21
CA VAL A 151 3.38 -14.62 -6.01
C VAL A 151 4.16 -13.41 -6.53
N ALA A 152 4.89 -12.72 -5.66
CA ALA A 152 5.68 -11.55 -6.05
C ALA A 152 6.69 -11.90 -7.16
N ARG A 153 7.46 -12.98 -6.97
CA ARG A 153 8.42 -13.47 -7.97
C ARG A 153 7.73 -13.85 -9.30
N LYS A 154 6.64 -14.62 -9.26
CA LYS A 154 5.89 -15.03 -10.45
C LYS A 154 5.38 -13.85 -11.25
N ARG A 155 4.98 -12.77 -10.57
CA ARG A 155 4.37 -11.58 -11.17
C ARG A 155 5.36 -10.45 -11.46
N GLY A 156 6.65 -10.60 -11.07
CA GLY A 156 7.61 -9.51 -11.15
C GLY A 156 7.18 -8.28 -10.34
N ALA A 157 6.44 -8.49 -9.25
CA ALA A 157 5.98 -7.44 -8.35
C ALA A 157 7.04 -7.13 -7.29
N ALA A 158 7.05 -5.88 -6.79
CA ALA A 158 7.85 -5.54 -5.62
C ALA A 158 7.38 -6.35 -4.41
N PHE A 159 8.30 -6.68 -3.51
CA PHE A 159 8.00 -7.55 -2.38
C PHE A 159 8.57 -6.99 -1.08
N MET A 160 7.72 -6.82 -0.08
CA MET A 160 8.06 -6.59 1.32
C MET A 160 7.82 -7.88 2.09
N PRO A 161 8.82 -8.48 2.74
CA PRO A 161 8.68 -9.80 3.37
C PRO A 161 7.60 -9.87 4.45
N PHE A 162 7.49 -8.83 5.30
CA PHE A 162 6.51 -8.77 6.38
C PHE A 162 6.07 -7.34 6.67
N LEU A 163 4.76 -7.07 6.59
CA LEU A 163 4.21 -5.72 6.82
C LEU A 163 4.45 -5.23 8.25
N LEU A 164 4.37 -6.13 9.24
CA LEU A 164 4.49 -5.80 10.66
C LEU A 164 5.90 -6.06 11.21
N ASP A 165 6.92 -6.06 10.33
CA ASP A 165 8.32 -6.19 10.76
C ASP A 165 8.67 -5.05 11.75
N GLY A 166 9.34 -5.41 12.86
CA GLY A 166 9.65 -4.50 13.97
C GLY A 166 8.47 -4.11 14.86
N VAL A 167 7.24 -4.53 14.53
CA VAL A 167 6.00 -4.22 15.29
C VAL A 167 5.44 -5.47 15.95
N ALA A 168 5.27 -6.55 15.20
CA ALA A 168 4.68 -7.80 15.72
C ALA A 168 5.44 -8.30 16.96
N GLY A 169 4.68 -8.69 17.99
CA GLY A 169 5.25 -9.20 19.23
C GLY A 169 5.85 -8.14 20.18
N THR A 170 5.78 -6.85 19.83
CA THR A 170 6.24 -5.74 20.69
C THR A 170 5.03 -5.12 21.39
N PRO A 171 4.81 -5.33 22.70
CA PRO A 171 3.55 -4.93 23.38
C PRO A 171 3.18 -3.46 23.23
N ARG A 172 4.14 -2.52 23.34
CA ARG A 172 3.84 -1.08 23.20
C ARG A 172 3.45 -0.65 21.77
N LEU A 173 3.81 -1.45 20.76
CA LEU A 173 3.52 -1.16 19.35
C LEU A 173 2.24 -1.86 18.86
N ASN A 174 1.66 -2.75 19.68
CA ASN A 174 0.43 -3.47 19.38
C ASN A 174 -0.66 -3.11 20.39
N GLN A 175 -1.91 -3.16 19.93
CA GLN A 175 -3.10 -3.06 20.76
C GLN A 175 -3.19 -4.30 21.71
N PRO A 176 -4.07 -4.29 22.71
CA PRO A 176 -4.21 -5.42 23.64
C PRO A 176 -4.49 -6.77 22.98
N ASP A 177 -5.00 -6.79 21.75
CA ASP A 177 -5.25 -8.02 20.99
C ASP A 177 -3.96 -8.66 20.43
N GLY A 178 -2.83 -7.93 20.46
CA GLY A 178 -1.50 -8.41 20.05
C GLY A 178 -1.28 -8.51 18.53
N ILE A 179 -2.26 -8.14 17.71
CA ILE A 179 -2.20 -8.29 16.24
C ILE A 179 -2.41 -6.98 15.47
N HIS A 180 -3.05 -5.99 16.08
CA HIS A 180 -3.25 -4.69 15.45
C HIS A 180 -2.27 -3.66 16.03
N PRO A 181 -1.57 -2.88 15.18
CA PRO A 181 -0.65 -1.85 15.62
C PRO A 181 -1.35 -0.72 16.39
N THR A 182 -0.66 -0.13 17.36
CA THR A 182 -1.00 1.18 17.92
C THR A 182 -0.65 2.30 16.93
N ALA A 183 -1.02 3.55 17.23
CA ALA A 183 -0.58 4.71 16.45
C ALA A 183 0.96 4.78 16.33
N GLU A 184 1.70 4.42 17.38
CA GLU A 184 3.16 4.32 17.35
C GLU A 184 3.62 3.15 16.45
N GLY A 185 2.95 1.99 16.54
CA GLY A 185 3.23 0.84 15.69
C GLY A 185 3.06 1.16 14.21
N TYR A 186 2.02 1.91 13.83
CA TYR A 186 1.83 2.32 12.44
C TYR A 186 2.90 3.30 11.92
N ARG A 187 3.57 4.08 12.79
CA ARG A 187 4.77 4.84 12.38
C ARG A 187 5.89 3.90 11.95
N VAL A 188 6.18 2.90 12.78
CA VAL A 188 7.19 1.88 12.47
C VAL A 188 6.84 1.13 11.18
N VAL A 189 5.56 0.75 10.99
CA VAL A 189 5.10 0.13 9.73
C VAL A 189 5.46 1.00 8.52
N VAL A 190 5.21 2.32 8.57
CA VAL A 190 5.51 3.21 7.42
C VAL A 190 7.01 3.35 7.20
N ASP A 191 7.81 3.43 8.27
CA ASP A 191 9.27 3.53 8.15
C ASP A 191 9.85 2.27 7.49
N HIS A 192 9.36 1.08 7.84
CA HIS A 192 9.76 -0.19 7.23
C HIS A 192 9.17 -0.41 5.82
N LEU A 193 7.99 0.14 5.53
CA LEU A 193 7.35 0.09 4.21
C LEU A 193 8.05 0.99 3.18
N TRP A 194 8.60 2.11 3.63
CA TRP A 194 9.15 3.15 2.77
C TRP A 194 10.22 2.68 1.79
N PRO A 195 11.22 1.86 2.17
CA PRO A 195 12.22 1.33 1.24
C PRO A 195 11.65 0.51 0.09
N TYR A 196 10.45 -0.07 0.25
CA TYR A 196 9.78 -0.88 -0.77
C TYR A 196 8.83 -0.05 -1.65
N VAL A 197 8.29 1.05 -1.13
CA VAL A 197 7.41 1.95 -1.88
C VAL A 197 8.20 2.99 -2.67
N SER A 198 9.26 3.58 -2.10
CA SER A 198 9.99 4.67 -2.71
C SER A 198 10.58 4.35 -4.09
N PRO A 199 11.08 3.12 -4.40
CA PRO A 199 11.54 2.78 -5.75
C PRO A 199 10.42 2.71 -6.79
N LEU A 200 9.17 2.61 -6.35
CA LEU A 200 8.00 2.61 -7.22
C LEU A 200 7.49 4.03 -7.54
N LEU A 201 7.99 5.06 -6.87
CA LEU A 201 7.53 6.42 -7.07
C LEU A 201 8.13 7.04 -8.34
N LYS A 202 7.38 7.97 -8.94
CA LYS A 202 7.88 8.85 -10.02
C LYS A 202 7.74 10.29 -9.53
N ARG A 203 8.72 11.10 -9.81
CA ARG A 203 8.66 12.56 -9.61
C ARG A 203 7.90 13.23 -10.73
#